data_4d49024920be6d0cdaf41eab07924173
#
_entry.id   4d49024920be6d0cdaf41eab07924173
#
_cell.length_a   1.000
_cell.length_b   1.000
_cell.length_c   1.000
_cell.angle_alpha   90.00
_cell.angle_beta   90.00
_cell.angle_gamma   90.00
#
_symmetry.space_group_name_H-M   'P 1'
#
loop_
_entity.id
_entity.type
_entity.pdbx_description
1 polymer ?
#
loop_
_entity_poly.entity_id
_entity_poly.type
_entity_poly.pdbx_seq_one_letter_code
_entity_poly.pdbx_strand_id
1 'polypeptide(L)'
;MSIRLYKSYTPGTRNRALSSFSEITTDKPEKSLVKKNHRNKGRNNRGVITIRHRGGGHKKQYRVIDFKRNKHNIPAIVNSIEYDPNRNARIALVHFIDGEKRYILHPNNLNVGDTILSGKGIPLDIGNSLPLEEIPLGTSIHNIELIRNRGGQIVRSAGTSAKILAKEGDFVTLRLPSKEIRLIRKECFATIGELSNNDAFLVQSGKAGRTRWLGKRPTVRGSVMNPCDHPHGGGEGRAPIGRARPLTPWGKPALGKKTRKTKKLSNAYILRRRP
;
A
#
# COMPACT_ATOMS: atom_id res chain seq x y z
N MET A 1 19.30 1.39 -10.81
CA MET A 1 18.15 2.32 -10.61
C MET A 1 16.92 1.79 -11.31
N SER A 2 15.81 1.64 -10.60
CA SER A 2 14.55 1.12 -11.17
C SER A 2 13.72 2.22 -11.87
N ILE A 3 14.24 3.46 -11.97
CA ILE A 3 13.53 4.62 -12.55
C ILE A 3 14.13 5.02 -13.90
N ARG A 4 13.25 5.13 -14.90
CA ARG A 4 13.54 5.67 -16.23
C ARG A 4 13.12 7.13 -16.29
N LEU A 5 14.09 8.02 -16.51
CA LEU A 5 13.85 9.44 -16.81
C LEU A 5 13.58 9.61 -18.31
N TYR A 6 12.68 10.52 -18.65
CA TYR A 6 12.34 10.84 -20.04
C TYR A 6 13.02 12.14 -20.48
N LYS A 7 13.46 12.18 -21.72
CA LYS A 7 13.96 13.42 -22.33
C LYS A 7 12.84 14.45 -22.45
N SER A 8 13.16 15.72 -22.30
CA SER A 8 12.19 16.83 -22.25
C SER A 8 11.73 17.34 -23.62
N TYR A 9 11.41 16.43 -24.55
CA TYR A 9 10.98 16.82 -25.91
C TYR A 9 9.57 17.44 -25.94
N THR A 10 8.69 17.08 -25.02
CA THR A 10 7.33 17.58 -24.96
C THR A 10 6.96 17.99 -23.55
N PRO A 11 5.92 18.86 -23.37
CA PRO A 11 5.46 19.22 -22.03
C PRO A 11 5.08 18.00 -21.16
N GLY A 12 4.57 16.93 -21.76
CA GLY A 12 4.20 15.70 -21.03
C GLY A 12 5.35 14.79 -20.67
N THR A 13 6.53 14.97 -21.27
CA THR A 13 7.75 14.19 -20.98
C THR A 13 8.75 14.95 -20.10
N ARG A 14 8.68 16.29 -20.05
CA ARG A 14 9.63 17.15 -19.33
C ARG A 14 9.92 16.72 -17.89
N ASN A 15 8.88 16.43 -17.12
CA ASN A 15 9.00 16.04 -15.72
C ASN A 15 8.50 14.60 -15.50
N ARG A 16 8.67 13.72 -16.49
CA ARG A 16 8.19 12.35 -16.42
C ARG A 16 9.30 11.42 -15.93
N ALA A 17 8.99 10.67 -14.87
CA ALA A 17 9.83 9.60 -14.34
C ALA A 17 8.96 8.37 -14.08
N LEU A 18 9.29 7.24 -14.67
CA LEU A 18 8.53 5.99 -14.52
C LEU A 18 9.45 4.86 -14.09
N SER A 19 8.87 3.82 -13.49
CA SER A 19 9.59 2.57 -13.24
C SER A 19 10.09 1.96 -14.55
N SER A 20 11.31 1.41 -14.54
CA SER A 20 11.89 0.67 -15.68
C SER A 20 11.31 -0.72 -15.84
N PHE A 21 10.67 -1.26 -14.79
CA PHE A 21 10.13 -2.63 -14.74
C PHE A 21 11.17 -3.74 -14.94
N SER A 22 12.45 -3.45 -14.75
CA SER A 22 13.55 -4.41 -14.95
C SER A 22 13.48 -5.66 -14.05
N GLU A 23 12.79 -5.55 -12.91
CA GLU A 23 12.62 -6.65 -11.95
C GLU A 23 11.53 -7.65 -12.39
N ILE A 24 10.71 -7.29 -13.37
CA ILE A 24 9.56 -8.11 -13.79
C ILE A 24 10.02 -9.17 -14.77
N THR A 25 9.68 -10.43 -14.50
CA THR A 25 10.05 -11.56 -15.33
C THR A 25 8.95 -11.97 -16.31
N THR A 26 7.68 -11.70 -15.98
CA THR A 26 6.52 -12.11 -16.77
C THR A 26 5.46 -11.02 -16.83
N ASP A 27 4.93 -10.73 -18.03
CA ASP A 27 3.87 -9.73 -18.22
C ASP A 27 2.45 -10.30 -18.06
N LYS A 28 2.30 -11.61 -18.24
CA LYS A 28 1.00 -12.30 -18.21
C LYS A 28 0.72 -12.85 -16.82
N PRO A 29 -0.41 -12.47 -16.19
CA PRO A 29 -0.79 -13.03 -14.89
C PRO A 29 -1.34 -14.45 -15.01
N GLU A 30 -1.21 -15.24 -13.94
CA GLU A 30 -1.85 -16.55 -13.82
C GLU A 30 -3.38 -16.40 -13.82
N LYS A 31 -4.05 -17.00 -14.82
CA LYS A 31 -5.49 -16.81 -15.08
C LYS A 31 -6.37 -17.26 -13.92
N SER A 32 -6.02 -18.35 -13.26
CA SER A 32 -6.77 -18.92 -12.11
C SER A 32 -6.82 -17.97 -10.90
N LEU A 33 -5.80 -17.12 -10.72
CA LEU A 33 -5.65 -16.20 -9.61
C LEU A 33 -6.13 -14.78 -9.91
N VAL A 34 -6.73 -14.55 -11.07
CA VAL A 34 -7.24 -13.23 -11.48
C VAL A 34 -8.75 -13.17 -11.35
N LYS A 35 -9.23 -12.11 -10.68
CA LYS A 35 -10.65 -11.81 -10.54
C LYS A 35 -11.02 -10.48 -11.20
N LYS A 36 -12.27 -10.39 -11.67
CA LYS A 36 -12.84 -9.14 -12.17
C LYS A 36 -12.90 -8.11 -11.04
N ASN A 37 -12.37 -6.92 -11.26
CA ASN A 37 -12.42 -5.83 -10.30
C ASN A 37 -13.51 -4.83 -10.72
N HIS A 38 -14.65 -4.85 -10.04
CA HIS A 38 -15.71 -3.86 -10.22
C HIS A 38 -15.35 -2.57 -9.47
N ARG A 39 -15.44 -1.43 -10.16
CA ARG A 39 -15.14 -0.13 -9.56
C ARG A 39 -16.41 0.68 -9.36
N ASN A 40 -16.70 1.02 -8.13
CA ASN A 40 -17.85 1.86 -7.77
C ASN A 40 -17.70 3.33 -8.21
N LYS A 41 -16.52 3.74 -8.71
CA LYS A 41 -16.25 5.10 -9.22
C LYS A 41 -16.63 6.21 -8.24
N GLY A 42 -16.51 5.95 -6.93
CA GLY A 42 -16.87 6.89 -5.87
C GLY A 42 -18.36 7.01 -5.56
N ARG A 43 -19.17 6.07 -6.04
CA ARG A 43 -20.62 6.01 -5.80
C ARG A 43 -20.99 4.91 -4.80
N ASN A 44 -22.02 5.15 -4.02
CA ASN A 44 -22.62 4.14 -3.12
C ASN A 44 -23.62 3.25 -3.89
N ASN A 45 -24.32 2.38 -3.16
CA ASN A 45 -25.37 1.48 -3.69
C ASN A 45 -26.57 2.26 -4.28
N ARG A 46 -26.84 3.49 -3.85
CA ARG A 46 -27.89 4.38 -4.39
C ARG A 46 -27.42 5.18 -5.62
N GLY A 47 -26.21 4.99 -6.10
CA GLY A 47 -25.64 5.75 -7.22
C GLY A 47 -25.16 7.18 -6.87
N VAL A 48 -25.30 7.61 -5.62
CA VAL A 48 -24.90 8.95 -5.16
C VAL A 48 -23.37 8.99 -4.95
N ILE A 49 -22.75 10.10 -5.34
CA ILE A 49 -21.31 10.32 -5.18
C ILE A 49 -20.99 10.55 -3.70
N THR A 50 -20.34 9.59 -3.06
CA THR A 50 -19.88 9.67 -1.66
C THR A 50 -18.39 10.02 -1.56
N ILE A 51 -17.61 9.68 -2.59
CA ILE A 51 -16.19 10.06 -2.70
C ILE A 51 -16.01 10.80 -4.03
N ARG A 52 -15.73 12.11 -3.94
CA ARG A 52 -15.51 12.96 -5.12
C ARG A 52 -14.20 12.62 -5.83
N HIS A 53 -14.07 13.08 -7.06
CA HIS A 53 -12.85 12.99 -7.89
C HIS A 53 -12.37 11.56 -8.16
N ARG A 54 -13.28 10.58 -8.18
CA ARG A 54 -13.02 9.19 -8.55
C ARG A 54 -13.79 8.84 -9.80
N GLY A 55 -13.14 8.08 -10.71
CA GLY A 55 -13.79 7.58 -11.91
C GLY A 55 -12.92 7.65 -13.14
N GLY A 56 -13.40 7.02 -14.23
CA GLY A 56 -12.57 6.78 -15.41
C GLY A 56 -11.40 5.87 -15.09
N GLY A 57 -10.35 5.98 -15.85
CA GLY A 57 -9.14 5.20 -15.69
C GLY A 57 -9.22 3.83 -16.37
N HIS A 58 -8.05 3.24 -16.58
CA HIS A 58 -7.89 1.96 -17.26
C HIS A 58 -8.54 0.81 -16.50
N LYS A 59 -9.16 -0.15 -17.20
CA LYS A 59 -9.72 -1.37 -16.60
C LYS A 59 -8.60 -2.17 -15.94
N LYS A 60 -8.80 -2.59 -14.68
CA LYS A 60 -7.83 -3.35 -13.89
C LYS A 60 -8.44 -4.66 -13.46
N GLN A 61 -7.66 -5.72 -13.56
CA GLN A 61 -7.97 -7.02 -12.97
C GLN A 61 -7.35 -7.08 -11.57
N TYR A 62 -7.99 -7.79 -10.66
CA TYR A 62 -7.48 -8.01 -9.32
C TYR A 62 -6.74 -9.33 -9.24
N ARG A 63 -5.53 -9.35 -8.70
CA ARG A 63 -4.77 -10.55 -8.37
C ARG A 63 -5.11 -10.96 -6.95
N VAL A 64 -5.47 -12.22 -6.77
CA VAL A 64 -5.74 -12.79 -5.44
C VAL A 64 -4.40 -13.03 -4.76
N ILE A 65 -4.09 -12.20 -3.75
CA ILE A 65 -2.84 -12.29 -3.00
C ILE A 65 -3.10 -13.07 -1.71
N ASP A 66 -2.19 -13.99 -1.40
CA ASP A 66 -2.18 -14.69 -0.13
C ASP A 66 -1.56 -13.82 0.97
N PHE A 67 -2.42 -13.14 1.72
CA PHE A 67 -2.00 -12.38 2.89
C PHE A 67 -1.95 -13.22 4.17
N LYS A 68 -2.57 -14.40 4.16
CA LYS A 68 -2.67 -15.26 5.36
C LYS A 68 -1.47 -16.15 5.54
N ARG A 69 -0.87 -16.59 4.45
CA ARG A 69 0.26 -17.52 4.47
C ARG A 69 -0.02 -18.76 5.31
N ASN A 70 -1.22 -19.32 5.16
CA ASN A 70 -1.76 -20.39 5.99
C ASN A 70 -1.30 -21.82 5.61
N LYS A 71 -0.48 -21.96 4.58
CA LYS A 71 0.19 -23.24 4.25
C LYS A 71 1.48 -23.37 5.07
N HIS A 72 1.34 -24.00 6.23
CA HIS A 72 2.48 -24.18 7.13
C HIS A 72 3.32 -25.39 6.72
N ASN A 73 4.66 -25.24 6.80
CA ASN A 73 5.67 -26.28 6.56
C ASN A 73 5.64 -26.93 5.16
N ILE A 74 4.95 -26.30 4.20
CA ILE A 74 4.96 -26.73 2.80
C ILE A 74 5.82 -25.74 2.02
N PRO A 75 6.93 -26.19 1.43
CA PRO A 75 7.80 -25.31 0.65
C PRO A 75 7.15 -24.90 -0.65
N ALA A 76 7.42 -23.68 -1.06
CA ALA A 76 7.00 -23.12 -2.32
C ALA A 76 8.19 -22.47 -3.03
N ILE A 77 8.29 -22.64 -4.35
CA ILE A 77 9.34 -22.08 -5.20
C ILE A 77 8.80 -20.82 -5.88
N VAL A 78 9.58 -19.76 -5.90
CA VAL A 78 9.27 -18.52 -6.62
C VAL A 78 9.43 -18.79 -8.12
N ASN A 79 8.32 -18.72 -8.85
CA ASN A 79 8.31 -18.97 -10.30
C ASN A 79 8.48 -17.70 -11.14
N SER A 80 7.83 -16.60 -10.75
CA SER A 80 7.90 -15.33 -11.48
C SER A 80 7.66 -14.12 -10.59
N ILE A 81 8.19 -12.97 -11.00
CA ILE A 81 7.95 -11.65 -10.40
C ILE A 81 7.09 -10.87 -11.38
N GLU A 82 5.94 -10.34 -10.91
CA GLU A 82 4.92 -9.75 -11.76
C GLU A 82 4.49 -8.35 -11.31
N TYR A 83 3.90 -7.61 -12.26
CA TYR A 83 3.28 -6.32 -12.01
C TYR A 83 1.82 -6.47 -11.56
N ASP A 84 1.44 -5.77 -10.47
CA ASP A 84 0.02 -5.65 -10.08
C ASP A 84 -0.47 -4.21 -10.27
N PRO A 85 -1.50 -3.96 -11.11
CA PRO A 85 -2.07 -2.62 -11.32
C PRO A 85 -2.83 -2.06 -10.12
N ASN A 86 -3.04 -2.85 -9.05
CA ASN A 86 -3.81 -2.45 -7.88
C ASN A 86 -2.92 -1.98 -6.71
N ARG A 87 -1.62 -2.22 -6.81
CA ARG A 87 -0.62 -1.84 -5.79
C ARG A 87 0.69 -1.38 -6.41
N ASN A 88 1.52 -0.68 -5.64
CA ASN A 88 2.84 -0.27 -6.11
C ASN A 88 3.92 -1.34 -5.84
N ALA A 89 3.74 -2.21 -4.84
CA ALA A 89 4.63 -3.34 -4.59
C ALA A 89 4.51 -4.37 -5.72
N ARG A 90 5.62 -5.03 -6.08
CA ARG A 90 5.60 -6.19 -6.98
C ARG A 90 4.96 -7.38 -6.28
N ILE A 91 4.53 -8.36 -7.05
CA ILE A 91 4.02 -9.63 -6.55
C ILE A 91 4.86 -10.76 -7.13
N ALA A 92 4.98 -11.84 -6.37
CA ALA A 92 5.64 -13.07 -6.84
C ALA A 92 4.60 -14.19 -6.95
N LEU A 93 4.63 -14.90 -8.05
CA LEU A 93 3.90 -16.16 -8.23
C LEU A 93 4.75 -17.27 -7.62
N VAL A 94 4.19 -18.01 -6.69
CA VAL A 94 4.84 -19.14 -6.04
C VAL A 94 4.09 -20.42 -6.32
N HIS A 95 4.84 -21.48 -6.57
CA HIS A 95 4.35 -22.84 -6.77
C HIS A 95 4.72 -23.68 -5.56
N PHE A 96 3.70 -24.16 -4.87
CA PHE A 96 3.89 -25.11 -3.77
C PHE A 96 4.18 -26.51 -4.31
N ILE A 97 4.87 -27.34 -3.55
CA ILE A 97 5.17 -28.72 -3.94
C ILE A 97 3.90 -29.54 -4.17
N ASP A 98 2.81 -29.21 -3.48
CA ASP A 98 1.49 -29.85 -3.65
C ASP A 98 0.74 -29.40 -4.92
N GLY A 99 1.36 -28.60 -5.79
CA GLY A 99 0.80 -28.12 -7.05
C GLY A 99 -0.05 -26.84 -6.95
N GLU A 100 -0.37 -26.35 -5.74
CA GLU A 100 -1.13 -25.10 -5.61
C GLU A 100 -0.26 -23.90 -5.98
N LYS A 101 -0.83 -22.96 -6.72
CA LYS A 101 -0.21 -21.69 -7.05
C LYS A 101 -0.81 -20.57 -6.23
N ARG A 102 0.01 -19.65 -5.72
CA ARG A 102 -0.45 -18.44 -5.03
C ARG A 102 0.39 -17.23 -5.40
N TYR A 103 -0.23 -16.06 -5.34
CA TYR A 103 0.52 -14.80 -5.34
C TYR A 103 0.85 -14.37 -3.92
N ILE A 104 2.06 -13.90 -3.71
CA ILE A 104 2.51 -13.25 -2.49
C ILE A 104 3.01 -11.84 -2.80
N LEU A 105 3.15 -10.99 -1.78
CA LEU A 105 3.90 -9.74 -1.91
C LEU A 105 5.38 -10.07 -2.10
N HIS A 106 6.00 -9.46 -3.11
CA HIS A 106 7.40 -9.70 -3.41
C HIS A 106 8.30 -8.87 -2.48
N PRO A 107 9.11 -9.47 -1.61
CA PRO A 107 10.14 -8.76 -0.87
C PRO A 107 11.33 -8.42 -1.76
N ASN A 108 12.07 -7.40 -1.36
CA ASN A 108 13.32 -7.04 -2.02
C ASN A 108 14.36 -8.18 -1.85
N ASN A 109 15.19 -8.40 -2.86
CA ASN A 109 16.23 -9.44 -2.89
C ASN A 109 15.71 -10.90 -2.89
N LEU A 110 14.43 -11.14 -3.15
CA LEU A 110 13.92 -12.49 -3.43
C LEU A 110 14.00 -12.74 -4.94
N ASN A 111 14.66 -13.82 -5.35
CA ASN A 111 14.86 -14.15 -6.75
C ASN A 111 13.93 -15.27 -7.22
N VAL A 112 13.80 -15.41 -8.54
CA VAL A 112 13.14 -16.58 -9.14
C VAL A 112 13.99 -17.83 -8.87
N GLY A 113 13.36 -18.90 -8.41
CA GLY A 113 14.00 -20.14 -7.99
C GLY A 113 14.19 -20.26 -6.48
N ASP A 114 14.12 -19.16 -5.74
CA ASP A 114 14.24 -19.20 -4.27
C ASP A 114 13.07 -19.98 -3.65
N THR A 115 13.35 -20.73 -2.60
CA THR A 115 12.34 -21.48 -1.84
C THR A 115 11.88 -20.67 -0.64
N ILE A 116 10.57 -20.61 -0.44
CA ILE A 116 9.94 -19.92 0.70
C ILE A 116 9.08 -20.86 1.52
N LEU A 117 9.03 -20.61 2.82
CA LEU A 117 8.29 -21.37 3.80
C LEU A 117 7.38 -20.46 4.65
N SER A 118 6.38 -21.05 5.27
CA SER A 118 5.54 -20.40 6.26
C SER A 118 5.30 -21.35 7.41
N GLY A 119 5.38 -20.88 8.65
CA GLY A 119 5.14 -21.74 9.81
C GLY A 119 5.94 -21.34 11.03
N LYS A 120 6.00 -22.23 12.00
CA LYS A 120 6.85 -22.12 13.18
C LYS A 120 8.14 -22.93 12.97
N GLY A 121 9.25 -22.48 13.58
CA GLY A 121 10.52 -23.19 13.56
C GLY A 121 11.20 -23.24 12.19
N ILE A 122 10.87 -22.33 11.26
CA ILE A 122 11.46 -22.28 9.92
C ILE A 122 12.66 -21.32 9.87
N PRO A 123 13.57 -21.47 8.87
CA PRO A 123 14.70 -20.56 8.70
C PRO A 123 14.29 -19.09 8.56
N LEU A 124 15.19 -18.20 8.98
CA LEU A 124 14.98 -16.75 8.97
C LEU A 124 15.34 -16.11 7.62
N ASP A 125 14.92 -16.74 6.52
CA ASP A 125 15.22 -16.28 5.17
C ASP A 125 14.20 -15.25 4.67
N ILE A 126 14.62 -14.45 3.68
CA ILE A 126 13.77 -13.42 3.06
C ILE A 126 12.57 -14.10 2.37
N GLY A 127 11.37 -13.62 2.67
CA GLY A 127 10.13 -14.16 2.11
C GLY A 127 9.46 -15.21 2.99
N ASN A 128 10.14 -15.75 3.99
CA ASN A 128 9.56 -16.68 4.95
C ASN A 128 8.61 -15.95 5.91
N SER A 129 7.54 -16.63 6.31
CA SER A 129 6.51 -16.07 7.19
C SER A 129 6.46 -16.83 8.51
N LEU A 130 6.76 -16.13 9.62
CA LEU A 130 6.85 -16.68 10.96
C LEU A 130 5.99 -15.89 11.96
N PRO A 131 5.67 -16.49 13.11
CA PRO A 131 5.13 -15.72 14.24
C PRO A 131 6.18 -14.75 14.76
N LEU A 132 5.74 -13.58 15.23
CA LEU A 132 6.62 -12.49 15.69
C LEU A 132 7.52 -12.91 16.86
N GLU A 133 7.11 -13.91 17.66
CA GLU A 133 7.91 -14.44 18.77
C GLU A 133 9.24 -15.06 18.33
N GLU A 134 9.29 -15.64 17.13
CA GLU A 134 10.47 -16.32 16.61
C GLU A 134 11.45 -15.39 15.88
N ILE A 135 10.95 -14.25 15.37
CA ILE A 135 11.77 -13.34 14.56
C ILE A 135 12.68 -12.49 15.46
N PRO A 136 14.01 -12.43 15.24
CA PRO A 136 14.96 -11.67 16.07
C PRO A 136 14.66 -10.16 16.15
N LEU A 137 15.16 -9.51 17.20
CA LEU A 137 15.14 -8.06 17.32
C LEU A 137 15.91 -7.39 16.20
N GLY A 138 15.47 -6.20 15.79
CA GLY A 138 16.12 -5.42 14.72
C GLY A 138 15.79 -5.88 13.30
N THR A 139 15.21 -7.09 13.10
CA THR A 139 14.85 -7.62 11.79
C THR A 139 13.81 -6.76 11.09
N SER A 140 14.00 -6.54 9.79
CA SER A 140 13.02 -5.88 8.92
C SER A 140 11.95 -6.87 8.51
N ILE A 141 10.68 -6.50 8.70
CA ILE A 141 9.52 -7.36 8.41
C ILE A 141 8.44 -6.59 7.67
N HIS A 142 7.61 -7.30 6.92
CA HIS A 142 6.45 -6.76 6.21
C HIS A 142 5.24 -7.70 6.30
N ASN A 143 4.11 -7.31 5.71
CA ASN A 143 2.86 -8.10 5.68
C ASN A 143 2.44 -8.59 7.06
N ILE A 144 2.39 -7.70 8.04
CA ILE A 144 2.22 -8.02 9.45
C ILE A 144 0.74 -8.15 9.80
N GLU A 145 0.38 -9.20 10.52
CA GLU A 145 -0.95 -9.36 11.10
C GLU A 145 -1.18 -8.44 12.30
N LEU A 146 -2.40 -7.99 12.48
CA LEU A 146 -2.87 -7.30 13.69
C LEU A 146 -3.64 -8.22 14.65
N ILE A 147 -4.26 -9.25 14.09
CA ILE A 147 -5.05 -10.27 14.79
C ILE A 147 -4.65 -11.60 14.18
N ARG A 148 -4.38 -12.59 15.01
CA ARG A 148 -3.98 -13.94 14.60
C ARG A 148 -4.93 -14.53 13.56
N ASN A 149 -4.38 -15.18 12.54
CA ASN A 149 -5.08 -15.88 11.44
C ASN A 149 -5.97 -14.98 10.55
N ARG A 150 -5.90 -13.65 10.71
CA ARG A 150 -6.67 -12.72 9.86
C ARG A 150 -5.94 -12.36 8.58
N GLY A 151 -4.67 -12.65 8.51
CA GLY A 151 -3.77 -12.27 7.42
C GLY A 151 -3.13 -10.90 7.61
N GLY A 152 -2.04 -10.64 6.90
CA GLY A 152 -1.29 -9.40 6.99
C GLY A 152 -2.13 -8.18 6.61
N GLN A 153 -2.11 -7.15 7.44
CA GLN A 153 -2.92 -5.95 7.28
C GLN A 153 -2.09 -4.67 7.15
N ILE A 154 -0.92 -4.63 7.75
CA ILE A 154 -0.03 -3.46 7.76
C ILE A 154 1.30 -3.76 7.08
N VAL A 155 2.03 -2.70 6.70
CA VAL A 155 3.33 -2.79 6.01
C VAL A 155 3.22 -3.63 4.72
N ARG A 156 2.39 -3.15 3.77
CA ARG A 156 2.14 -3.82 2.48
C ARG A 156 2.41 -2.93 1.27
N SER A 157 2.92 -1.72 1.49
CA SER A 157 3.23 -0.78 0.42
C SER A 157 4.66 -0.96 -0.09
N ALA A 158 4.91 -0.59 -1.35
CA ALA A 158 6.24 -0.65 -1.96
C ALA A 158 7.31 0.06 -1.10
N GLY A 159 8.47 -0.56 -0.96
CA GLY A 159 9.61 -0.01 -0.23
C GLY A 159 9.36 0.20 1.26
N THR A 160 8.44 -0.53 1.87
CA THR A 160 8.17 -0.39 3.31
C THR A 160 8.57 -1.63 4.08
N SER A 161 9.12 -1.40 5.26
CA SER A 161 9.40 -2.41 6.28
C SER A 161 9.08 -1.86 7.67
N ALA A 162 8.81 -2.72 8.61
CA ALA A 162 8.77 -2.41 10.04
C ALA A 162 9.95 -3.10 10.74
N LYS A 163 10.40 -2.58 11.88
CA LYS A 163 11.46 -3.18 12.68
C LYS A 163 10.92 -3.64 14.03
N ILE A 164 11.37 -4.79 14.49
CA ILE A 164 11.11 -5.31 15.83
C ILE A 164 12.04 -4.59 16.81
N LEU A 165 11.49 -3.92 17.81
CA LEU A 165 12.25 -3.19 18.81
C LEU A 165 12.44 -3.98 20.11
N ALA A 166 11.36 -4.58 20.61
CA ALA A 166 11.36 -5.33 21.87
C ALA A 166 10.31 -6.44 21.84
N LYS A 167 10.46 -7.42 22.69
CA LYS A 167 9.50 -8.50 22.95
C LYS A 167 9.28 -8.57 24.46
N GLU A 168 8.07 -8.31 24.92
CA GLU A 168 7.73 -8.26 26.34
C GLU A 168 6.40 -8.99 26.58
N GLY A 169 6.42 -10.00 27.41
CA GLY A 169 5.25 -10.81 27.74
C GLY A 169 4.57 -11.39 26.49
N ASP A 170 3.31 -11.01 26.26
CA ASP A 170 2.51 -11.48 25.09
C ASP A 170 2.57 -10.54 23.89
N PHE A 171 3.35 -9.47 23.97
CA PHE A 171 3.41 -8.46 22.92
C PHE A 171 4.82 -8.27 22.38
N VAL A 172 4.84 -7.89 21.09
CA VAL A 172 6.04 -7.46 20.37
C VAL A 172 5.86 -6.00 19.99
N THR A 173 6.87 -5.20 20.32
CA THR A 173 6.92 -3.77 20.01
C THR A 173 7.51 -3.56 18.63
N LEU A 174 6.72 -2.98 17.73
CA LEU A 174 7.11 -2.71 16.36
C LEU A 174 7.20 -1.21 16.06
N ARG A 175 8.26 -0.82 15.36
CA ARG A 175 8.38 0.49 14.73
C ARG A 175 7.90 0.41 13.30
N LEU A 176 6.77 1.06 13.02
CA LEU A 176 6.16 1.11 11.69
C LEU A 176 6.86 2.11 10.75
N PRO A 177 6.66 2.03 9.43
CA PRO A 177 7.20 3.01 8.46
C PRO A 177 6.79 4.45 8.76
N SER A 178 5.63 4.65 9.37
CA SER A 178 5.13 5.97 9.83
C SER A 178 5.84 6.52 11.05
N LYS A 179 6.85 5.81 11.60
CA LYS A 179 7.52 6.07 12.88
C LYS A 179 6.61 5.87 14.11
N GLU A 180 5.38 5.39 13.94
CA GLU A 180 4.51 4.96 15.03
C GLU A 180 5.11 3.71 15.69
N ILE A 181 5.15 3.69 17.04
CA ILE A 181 5.54 2.51 17.82
C ILE A 181 4.27 1.86 18.35
N ARG A 182 4.12 0.57 18.05
CA ARG A 182 2.89 -0.17 18.31
C ARG A 182 3.16 -1.56 18.84
N LEU A 183 2.30 -2.00 19.77
CA LEU A 183 2.24 -3.37 20.29
C LEU A 183 1.42 -4.26 19.37
N ILE A 184 1.91 -5.46 19.12
CA ILE A 184 1.20 -6.54 18.39
C ILE A 184 1.42 -7.84 19.16
N ARG A 185 0.43 -8.72 19.19
CA ARG A 185 0.55 -10.02 19.87
C ARG A 185 1.65 -10.87 19.24
N LYS A 186 2.45 -11.54 20.05
CA LYS A 186 3.59 -12.38 19.63
C LYS A 186 3.23 -13.52 18.67
N GLU A 187 1.99 -14.03 18.77
CA GLU A 187 1.46 -15.10 17.92
C GLU A 187 1.11 -14.64 16.48
N CYS A 188 1.05 -13.32 16.22
CA CYS A 188 0.74 -12.79 14.90
C CYS A 188 1.89 -13.07 13.93
N PHE A 189 1.53 -13.43 12.69
CA PHE A 189 2.49 -13.71 11.64
C PHE A 189 2.99 -12.44 10.97
N ALA A 190 4.26 -12.48 10.54
CA ALA A 190 4.88 -11.48 9.68
C ALA A 190 5.82 -12.15 8.69
N THR A 191 6.09 -11.49 7.57
CA THR A 191 7.04 -11.97 6.56
C THR A 191 8.36 -11.22 6.69
N ILE A 192 9.48 -11.93 6.61
CA ILE A 192 10.83 -11.38 6.72
C ILE A 192 11.20 -10.60 5.45
N GLY A 193 11.86 -9.49 5.62
CA GLY A 193 12.37 -8.62 4.54
C GLY A 193 11.61 -7.33 4.37
N GLU A 194 12.10 -6.49 3.47
CA GLU A 194 11.50 -5.24 3.01
C GLU A 194 10.78 -5.46 1.69
N LEU A 195 9.68 -4.77 1.44
CA LEU A 195 8.95 -4.88 0.17
C LEU A 195 9.72 -4.25 -0.99
N SER A 196 9.61 -4.87 -2.16
CA SER A 196 10.24 -4.43 -3.40
C SER A 196 9.70 -3.10 -3.94
N ASN A 197 10.33 -2.60 -5.01
CA ASN A 197 10.01 -1.35 -5.68
C ASN A 197 10.20 -0.12 -4.76
N ASN A 198 11.33 -0.05 -4.08
CA ASN A 198 11.68 1.02 -3.13
C ASN A 198 11.61 2.41 -3.77
N ASP A 199 11.91 2.51 -5.07
CA ASP A 199 11.89 3.77 -5.83
C ASP A 199 10.47 4.20 -6.27
N ALA A 200 9.41 3.52 -5.84
CA ALA A 200 8.03 3.84 -6.24
C ALA A 200 7.61 5.29 -5.91
N PHE A 201 8.19 5.90 -4.89
CA PHE A 201 7.92 7.30 -4.51
C PHE A 201 8.57 8.32 -5.45
N LEU A 202 9.60 7.94 -6.21
CA LEU A 202 10.28 8.80 -7.21
C LEU A 202 9.50 8.90 -8.53
N VAL A 203 8.45 8.08 -8.71
CA VAL A 203 7.63 8.08 -9.93
C VAL A 203 6.86 9.39 -10.07
N GLN A 204 7.10 10.10 -11.18
CA GLN A 204 6.42 11.35 -11.53
C GLN A 204 5.56 11.15 -12.78
N SER A 205 4.30 11.54 -12.69
CA SER A 205 3.33 11.34 -13.78
C SER A 205 3.62 12.21 -15.02
N GLY A 206 4.16 13.40 -14.83
CA GLY A 206 4.54 14.34 -15.90
C GLY A 206 3.37 15.01 -16.62
N LYS A 207 2.16 14.43 -16.64
CA LYS A 207 0.99 15.00 -17.31
C LYS A 207 -0.34 14.65 -16.63
N ALA A 208 -1.33 15.53 -16.78
CA ALA A 208 -2.67 15.36 -16.23
C ALA A 208 -3.40 14.11 -16.79
N GLY A 209 -3.21 13.81 -18.07
CA GLY A 209 -3.80 12.62 -18.70
C GLY A 209 -3.42 11.30 -18.02
N ARG A 210 -2.18 11.17 -17.51
CA ARG A 210 -1.79 9.99 -16.74
C ARG A 210 -2.58 9.86 -15.43
N THR A 211 -2.80 10.96 -14.74
CA THR A 211 -3.63 10.99 -13.53
C THR A 211 -5.06 10.55 -13.83
N ARG A 212 -5.60 10.94 -15.00
CA ARG A 212 -6.91 10.48 -15.49
C ARG A 212 -6.90 8.97 -15.75
N TRP A 213 -5.86 8.42 -16.38
CA TRP A 213 -5.73 6.98 -16.61
C TRP A 213 -5.67 6.17 -15.30
N LEU A 214 -5.13 6.75 -14.23
CA LEU A 214 -5.13 6.15 -12.90
C LEU A 214 -6.49 6.20 -12.19
N GLY A 215 -7.48 6.88 -12.77
CA GLY A 215 -8.85 6.97 -12.24
C GLY A 215 -9.09 8.14 -11.29
N LYS A 216 -8.19 9.12 -11.28
CA LYS A 216 -8.38 10.38 -10.55
C LYS A 216 -8.95 11.44 -11.48
N ARG A 217 -10.08 12.05 -11.10
CA ARG A 217 -10.69 13.17 -11.80
C ARG A 217 -10.09 14.50 -11.34
N PRO A 218 -10.17 15.55 -12.17
CA PRO A 218 -9.75 16.90 -11.77
C PRO A 218 -10.44 17.37 -10.50
N THR A 219 -9.72 18.16 -9.71
CA THR A 219 -10.23 18.79 -8.48
C THR A 219 -10.26 20.30 -8.66
N VAL A 220 -11.40 20.91 -8.42
CA VAL A 220 -11.60 22.37 -8.44
C VAL A 220 -11.35 22.89 -7.03
N ARG A 221 -10.61 23.99 -6.92
CA ARG A 221 -10.37 24.68 -5.64
C ARG A 221 -11.64 25.38 -5.16
N GLY A 222 -11.89 25.41 -3.84
CA GLY A 222 -13.04 26.09 -3.27
C GLY A 222 -13.09 27.60 -3.57
N SER A 223 -11.93 28.26 -3.71
CA SER A 223 -11.83 29.69 -4.02
C SER A 223 -12.27 30.09 -5.44
N VAL A 224 -12.50 29.12 -6.34
CA VAL A 224 -13.02 29.36 -7.71
C VAL A 224 -14.44 28.87 -7.88
N MET A 225 -15.11 28.56 -6.79
CA MET A 225 -16.53 28.19 -6.74
C MET A 225 -17.38 29.40 -6.32
N ASN A 226 -18.70 29.27 -6.46
CA ASN A 226 -19.62 30.26 -5.95
C ASN A 226 -19.75 30.19 -4.42
N PRO A 227 -20.18 31.28 -3.75
CA PRO A 227 -20.36 31.31 -2.29
C PRO A 227 -21.30 30.24 -1.76
N CYS A 228 -22.30 29.82 -2.54
CA CYS A 228 -23.24 28.74 -2.20
C CYS A 228 -22.59 27.36 -2.20
N ASP A 229 -21.52 27.13 -3.00
CA ASP A 229 -20.90 25.83 -3.20
C ASP A 229 -19.74 25.57 -2.23
N HIS A 230 -19.07 26.62 -1.77
CA HIS A 230 -17.93 26.51 -0.89
C HIS A 230 -17.75 27.76 0.00
N PRO A 231 -17.38 27.60 1.29
CA PRO A 231 -17.09 28.72 2.19
C PRO A 231 -15.98 29.68 1.75
N HIS A 232 -15.15 29.26 0.77
CA HIS A 232 -14.10 30.08 0.17
C HIS A 232 -14.52 30.66 -1.19
N GLY A 233 -15.76 30.47 -1.61
CA GLY A 233 -16.26 30.89 -2.89
C GLY A 233 -16.60 32.39 -2.92
N GLY A 234 -16.72 32.93 -4.13
CA GLY A 234 -17.01 34.36 -4.38
C GLY A 234 -15.74 35.20 -4.47
N GLY A 235 -15.96 36.52 -4.73
CA GLY A 235 -14.89 37.50 -4.91
C GLY A 235 -14.49 37.69 -6.38
N GLU A 236 -13.77 38.78 -6.61
CA GLU A 236 -13.24 39.18 -7.93
C GLU A 236 -11.89 38.52 -8.21
N GLY A 237 -11.69 38.00 -9.42
CA GLY A 237 -10.45 37.45 -9.92
C GLY A 237 -9.89 36.33 -9.02
N ARG A 238 -8.66 36.47 -8.57
CA ARG A 238 -7.99 35.50 -7.67
C ARG A 238 -8.18 35.91 -6.21
N ALA A 239 -9.37 35.70 -5.68
CA ALA A 239 -9.68 36.04 -4.29
C ALA A 239 -8.94 35.13 -3.29
N PRO A 240 -8.51 35.66 -2.12
CA PRO A 240 -7.97 34.90 -1.02
C PRO A 240 -9.05 34.05 -0.33
N ILE A 241 -8.65 33.19 0.61
CA ILE A 241 -9.58 32.35 1.39
C ILE A 241 -10.53 33.21 2.26
N GLY A 242 -10.10 34.41 2.67
CA GLY A 242 -10.91 35.37 3.46
C GLY A 242 -11.31 34.89 4.86
N ARG A 243 -10.59 33.89 5.43
CA ARG A 243 -10.89 33.32 6.74
C ARG A 243 -9.60 33.01 7.50
N ALA A 244 -9.66 32.98 8.82
CA ALA A 244 -8.51 32.70 9.69
C ALA A 244 -7.84 31.35 9.41
N ARG A 245 -8.56 30.39 8.83
CA ARG A 245 -8.02 29.06 8.43
C ARG A 245 -8.83 28.47 7.27
N PRO A 246 -8.22 27.55 6.47
CA PRO A 246 -8.93 26.84 5.43
C PRO A 246 -10.08 25.99 5.97
N LEU A 247 -11.20 26.00 5.28
CA LEU A 247 -12.39 25.22 5.61
C LEU A 247 -12.65 24.15 4.54
N THR A 248 -13.35 23.11 4.95
CA THR A 248 -13.94 22.10 4.05
C THR A 248 -15.22 22.67 3.41
N PRO A 249 -15.78 22.05 2.35
CA PRO A 249 -17.06 22.44 1.78
C PRO A 249 -18.22 22.49 2.80
N TRP A 250 -18.09 21.80 3.90
CA TRP A 250 -19.07 21.75 5.01
C TRP A 250 -18.74 22.70 6.16
N GLY A 251 -17.88 23.68 5.95
CA GLY A 251 -17.54 24.69 6.96
C GLY A 251 -16.63 24.21 8.11
N LYS A 252 -16.15 22.98 8.08
CA LYS A 252 -15.24 22.44 9.13
C LYS A 252 -13.78 22.78 8.80
N PRO A 253 -12.90 22.97 9.80
CA PRO A 253 -11.47 23.18 9.56
C PRO A 253 -10.88 22.06 8.70
N ALA A 254 -10.16 22.42 7.61
CA ALA A 254 -9.62 21.48 6.65
C ALA A 254 -8.26 20.91 7.08
N LEU A 255 -7.45 21.69 7.81
CA LEU A 255 -6.09 21.34 8.21
C LEU A 255 -5.94 21.37 9.73
N GLY A 256 -4.95 20.63 10.25
CA GLY A 256 -4.57 20.64 11.68
C GLY A 256 -5.51 19.89 12.62
N LYS A 257 -6.68 19.45 12.18
CA LYS A 257 -7.62 18.71 13.04
C LYS A 257 -7.23 17.23 13.17
N LYS A 258 -7.05 16.77 14.39
CA LYS A 258 -6.88 15.33 14.68
C LYS A 258 -8.20 14.60 14.44
N THR A 259 -8.22 13.70 13.43
CA THR A 259 -9.44 12.98 13.01
C THR A 259 -9.61 11.60 13.66
N ARG A 260 -8.56 11.06 14.28
CA ARG A 260 -8.64 9.77 15.00
C ARG A 260 -9.50 9.92 16.25
N LYS A 261 -10.50 9.07 16.41
CA LYS A 261 -11.36 9.05 17.61
C LYS A 261 -10.52 8.69 18.86
N THR A 262 -10.69 9.45 19.94
CA THR A 262 -9.95 9.27 21.20
C THR A 262 -10.29 7.94 21.88
N LYS A 263 -11.57 7.54 21.86
CA LYS A 263 -12.08 6.29 22.47
C LYS A 263 -11.95 5.06 21.56
N LYS A 264 -10.96 5.03 20.64
CA LYS A 264 -10.76 3.85 19.78
C LYS A 264 -9.98 2.78 20.55
N LEU A 265 -10.50 1.55 20.66
CA LEU A 265 -9.86 0.42 21.38
C LEU A 265 -8.39 0.20 20.97
N SER A 266 -8.09 0.35 19.67
CA SER A 266 -6.72 0.20 19.18
C SER A 266 -5.74 1.28 19.64
N ASN A 267 -6.17 2.28 20.44
CA ASN A 267 -5.27 3.26 21.04
C ASN A 267 -4.42 2.65 22.17
N ALA A 268 -4.94 1.63 22.87
CA ALA A 268 -4.22 0.91 23.92
C ALA A 268 -2.93 0.22 23.39
N TYR A 269 -2.89 -0.12 22.10
CA TYR A 269 -1.73 -0.76 21.47
C TYR A 269 -0.73 0.23 20.85
N ILE A 270 -0.93 1.54 20.98
CA ILE A 270 -0.01 2.56 20.43
C ILE A 270 0.77 3.17 21.58
N LEU A 271 2.06 2.84 21.66
CA LEU A 271 2.98 3.42 22.66
C LEU A 271 3.38 4.84 22.29
N ARG A 272 3.76 5.04 21.00
CA ARG A 272 4.15 6.36 20.50
C ARG A 272 3.49 6.60 19.15
N ARG A 273 2.79 7.71 19.03
CA ARG A 273 2.22 8.13 17.75
C ARG A 273 3.29 8.63 16.78
N ARG A 274 2.95 8.65 15.50
CA ARG A 274 3.76 9.33 14.49
C ARG A 274 3.96 10.80 14.88
N PRO A 275 5.14 11.38 14.62
CA PRO A 275 5.44 12.79 14.84
C PRO A 275 4.50 13.70 14.05
#